data_e3572df0b8561df1f0a6e8ebaf8bb7c6
#
_entry.id   e3572df0b8561df1f0a6e8ebaf8bb7c6
#
_cell.length_a   1.000
_cell.length_b   1.000
_cell.length_c   1.000
_cell.angle_alpha   90.00
_cell.angle_beta   90.00
_cell.angle_gamma   90.00
#
_symmetry.space_group_name_H-M   'P 1'
#
loop_
_entity.id
_entity.type
_entity.pdbx_description
1 polymer ?
#
loop_
_entity_poly.entity_id
_entity_poly.type
_entity_poly.pdbx_seq_one_letter_code
_entity_poly.pdbx_strand_id
1 'polypeptide(L)'
;MPNYNAQNPLYSIFPGDVALAFNNEAPGAGQASQQFALPSYAGFPENGRAIRWQISFATAPTAVSIQLQTAINDVDAQYALPTGAANMSSTLTAGDNSVATGVRANFVRAKVVSITGGSGVTVHILG
;
A
#
# COMPACT_ATOMS: atom_id res chain seq x y z
N MET A 1 12.67 9.85 2.57
CA MET A 1 11.51 9.05 2.97
C MET A 1 10.23 9.65 2.44
N PRO A 2 9.37 8.88 1.78
CA PRO A 2 8.13 9.44 1.28
C PRO A 2 7.24 9.90 2.43
N ASN A 3 6.68 11.07 2.25
CA ASN A 3 5.72 11.64 3.17
C ASN A 3 4.37 11.71 2.47
N TYR A 4 3.30 11.66 3.24
CA TYR A 4 1.98 11.87 2.73
C TYR A 4 1.88 13.24 2.04
N ASN A 5 1.38 13.24 0.81
CA ASN A 5 1.14 14.46 0.04
C ASN A 5 -0.29 14.44 -0.50
N ALA A 6 -1.19 15.12 0.19
CA ALA A 6 -2.62 15.11 -0.14
C ALA A 6 -2.97 15.81 -1.45
N GLN A 7 -2.06 16.60 -2.00
CA GLN A 7 -2.40 17.48 -3.14
C GLN A 7 -1.96 16.92 -4.48
N ASN A 8 -0.87 16.13 -4.50
CA ASN A 8 -0.26 15.69 -5.75
C ASN A 8 0.18 14.24 -5.65
N PRO A 9 -0.71 13.27 -5.90
CA PRO A 9 -0.29 11.89 -6.08
C PRO A 9 0.74 11.84 -7.21
N LEU A 10 1.93 11.29 -6.94
CA LEU A 10 3.03 11.29 -7.92
C LEU A 10 2.76 10.36 -9.09
N TYR A 11 2.00 9.30 -8.85
CA TYR A 11 1.78 8.26 -9.85
C TYR A 11 0.32 7.82 -9.85
N SER A 12 -0.11 7.39 -11.04
CA SER A 12 -1.38 6.69 -11.23
C SER A 12 -1.11 5.22 -11.45
N ILE A 13 -1.95 4.36 -10.91
CA ILE A 13 -1.85 2.91 -11.08
C ILE A 13 -2.99 2.45 -11.99
N PHE A 14 -2.65 2.09 -13.23
CA PHE A 14 -3.56 1.45 -14.17
C PHE A 14 -3.43 -0.07 -14.08
N PRO A 15 -4.35 -0.84 -14.68
CA PRO A 15 -4.23 -2.30 -14.72
C PRO A 15 -2.87 -2.74 -15.27
N GLY A 16 -2.18 -3.61 -14.56
CA GLY A 16 -0.86 -4.10 -14.92
C GLY A 16 0.32 -3.25 -14.44
N ASP A 17 0.07 -2.05 -13.94
CA ASP A 17 1.14 -1.19 -13.40
C ASP A 17 1.58 -1.68 -12.03
N VAL A 18 2.87 -1.57 -11.77
CA VAL A 18 3.47 -1.82 -10.45
C VAL A 18 4.06 -0.53 -9.93
N ALA A 19 3.68 -0.16 -8.70
CA ALA A 19 4.23 0.99 -8.01
C ALA A 19 4.97 0.55 -6.75
N LEU A 20 6.00 1.32 -6.38
CA LEU A 20 6.76 1.11 -5.15
C LEU A 20 6.28 2.10 -4.09
N ALA A 21 5.47 1.63 -3.16
CA ALA A 21 5.02 2.45 -2.04
C ALA A 21 6.16 2.75 -1.07
N PHE A 22 6.91 1.73 -0.69
CA PHE A 22 8.20 1.86 -0.02
C PHE A 22 9.25 1.16 -0.87
N ASN A 23 10.40 1.78 -1.04
CA ASN A 23 11.49 1.24 -1.85
C ASN A 23 12.75 1.14 -1.01
N ASN A 24 12.96 -0.01 -0.36
CA ASN A 24 14.12 -0.29 0.48
C ASN A 24 14.33 0.82 1.53
N GLU A 25 13.27 1.15 2.26
CA GLU A 25 13.24 2.26 3.19
C GLU A 25 13.19 1.75 4.64
N ALA A 26 13.26 2.68 5.59
CA ALA A 26 13.16 2.39 7.02
C ALA A 26 11.99 3.17 7.65
N PRO A 27 10.74 2.89 7.25
CA PRO A 27 9.60 3.59 7.80
C PRO A 27 9.36 3.20 9.26
N GLY A 28 9.04 4.19 10.08
CA GLY A 28 8.64 3.98 11.47
C GLY A 28 7.16 3.69 11.61
N ALA A 29 6.75 3.30 12.82
CA ALA A 29 5.34 3.10 13.14
C ALA A 29 4.51 4.35 12.86
N GLY A 30 3.36 4.17 12.24
CA GLY A 30 2.47 5.27 11.86
C GLY A 30 2.82 5.97 10.57
N GLN A 31 3.92 5.61 9.92
CA GLN A 31 4.35 6.26 8.70
C GLN A 31 3.64 5.68 7.49
N ALA A 32 3.04 6.56 6.67
CA ALA A 32 2.46 6.20 5.39
C ALA A 32 3.44 6.46 4.25
N SER A 33 3.32 5.65 3.20
CA SER A 33 4.00 5.90 1.93
C SER A 33 3.37 7.09 1.21
N GLN A 34 3.98 7.50 0.10
CA GLN A 34 3.28 8.37 -0.83
C GLN A 34 2.00 7.68 -1.33
N GLN A 35 1.03 8.47 -1.69
CA GLN A 35 -0.21 7.99 -2.25
C GLN A 35 -0.11 7.84 -3.77
N PHE A 36 -0.93 6.95 -4.32
CA PHE A 36 -1.06 6.74 -5.75
C PHE A 36 -2.51 6.91 -6.15
N ALA A 37 -2.75 7.52 -7.31
CA ALA A 37 -4.10 7.64 -7.84
C ALA A 37 -4.54 6.31 -8.49
N LEU A 38 -5.81 5.99 -8.34
CA LEU A 38 -6.46 4.85 -8.97
C LEU A 38 -7.49 5.37 -9.98
N PRO A 39 -7.06 5.83 -11.16
CA PRO A 39 -7.98 6.45 -12.10
C PRO A 39 -8.97 5.42 -12.67
N SER A 40 -10.17 5.90 -12.97
CA SER A 40 -11.14 5.12 -13.72
C SER A 40 -10.66 4.89 -15.14
N TYR A 41 -11.04 3.76 -15.73
CA TYR A 41 -10.65 3.41 -17.09
C TYR A 41 -11.80 2.68 -17.80
N ALA A 42 -11.73 2.60 -19.11
CA ALA A 42 -12.70 1.85 -19.89
C ALA A 42 -12.67 0.37 -19.48
N GLY A 43 -13.83 -0.19 -19.14
CA GLY A 43 -13.94 -1.56 -18.63
C GLY A 43 -13.70 -1.68 -17.13
N PHE A 44 -13.68 -0.57 -16.38
CA PHE A 44 -13.57 -0.61 -14.92
C PHE A 44 -14.67 -1.52 -14.36
N PRO A 45 -14.32 -2.53 -13.53
CA PRO A 45 -15.31 -3.47 -13.01
C PRO A 45 -16.39 -2.78 -12.19
N GLU A 46 -17.65 -3.14 -12.41
CA GLU A 46 -18.78 -2.59 -11.66
C GLU A 46 -18.65 -2.80 -10.15
N ASN A 47 -18.09 -3.93 -9.75
CA ASN A 47 -17.88 -4.30 -8.35
C ASN A 47 -16.51 -3.82 -7.79
N GLY A 48 -15.86 -2.90 -8.47
CA GLY A 48 -14.54 -2.42 -8.10
C GLY A 48 -13.40 -3.28 -8.68
N ARG A 49 -12.18 -2.82 -8.47
CA ARG A 49 -10.98 -3.46 -9.00
C ARG A 49 -10.25 -4.27 -7.93
N ALA A 50 -9.43 -5.21 -8.34
CA ALA A 50 -8.49 -5.88 -7.46
C ALA A 50 -7.19 -5.09 -7.39
N ILE A 51 -6.67 -4.90 -6.19
CA ILE A 51 -5.35 -4.35 -5.95
C ILE A 51 -4.52 -5.44 -5.28
N ARG A 52 -3.42 -5.81 -5.90
CA ARG A 52 -2.46 -6.75 -5.32
C ARG A 52 -1.34 -5.97 -4.67
N TRP A 53 -0.78 -6.51 -3.62
CA TRP A 53 0.34 -5.87 -2.96
C TRP A 53 1.25 -6.90 -2.32
N GLN A 54 2.52 -6.55 -2.18
CA GLN A 54 3.54 -7.43 -1.64
C GLN A 54 4.48 -6.63 -0.77
N ILE A 55 4.83 -7.19 0.38
CA ILE A 55 5.87 -6.65 1.24
C ILE A 55 7.10 -7.55 1.17
N SER A 56 8.26 -6.96 1.34
CA SER A 56 9.54 -7.69 1.48
C SER A 56 10.51 -6.86 2.29
N PHE A 57 11.59 -7.49 2.75
CA PHE A 57 12.57 -6.87 3.63
C PHE A 57 13.99 -7.25 3.19
N ALA A 58 14.94 -6.32 3.32
CA ALA A 58 16.35 -6.64 3.18
C ALA A 58 16.83 -7.48 4.37
N THR A 59 16.39 -7.11 5.57
CA THR A 59 16.63 -7.88 6.80
C THR A 59 15.28 -8.12 7.47
N ALA A 60 14.97 -9.36 7.82
CA ALA A 60 13.68 -9.71 8.40
C ALA A 60 13.45 -9.01 9.73
N PRO A 61 12.26 -8.40 9.94
CA PRO A 61 11.89 -7.86 11.23
C PRO A 61 11.53 -8.99 12.21
N THR A 62 11.51 -8.67 13.51
CA THR A 62 11.01 -9.59 14.53
C THR A 62 9.49 -9.51 14.68
N ALA A 63 8.91 -8.35 14.37
CA ALA A 63 7.47 -8.14 14.32
C ALA A 63 7.16 -7.02 13.34
N VAL A 64 6.07 -7.13 12.61
CA VAL A 64 5.65 -6.11 11.65
C VAL A 64 4.15 -6.17 11.39
N SER A 65 3.55 -5.02 11.15
CA SER A 65 2.19 -4.92 10.63
C SER A 65 2.16 -3.79 9.61
N ILE A 66 1.88 -4.11 8.35
CA ILE A 66 1.78 -3.16 7.26
C ILE A 66 0.39 -3.24 6.67
N GLN A 67 -0.23 -2.09 6.48
CA GLN A 67 -1.60 -1.97 6.03
C GLN A 67 -1.66 -1.34 4.65
N LEU A 68 -2.42 -1.96 3.74
CA LEU A 68 -2.86 -1.29 2.52
C LEU A 68 -4.00 -0.35 2.90
N GLN A 69 -3.95 0.89 2.46
CA GLN A 69 -5.00 1.86 2.74
C GLN A 69 -5.53 2.48 1.46
N THR A 70 -6.82 2.71 1.41
CA THR A 70 -7.50 3.34 0.29
C THR A 70 -8.37 4.48 0.75
N ALA A 71 -8.65 5.43 -0.14
CA ALA A 71 -9.52 6.56 0.14
C ALA A 71 -10.21 7.04 -1.13
N ILE A 72 -11.40 7.62 -0.99
CA ILE A 72 -12.08 8.30 -2.09
C ILE A 72 -11.50 9.70 -2.29
N ASN A 73 -11.27 10.41 -1.19
CA ASN A 73 -10.62 11.72 -1.21
C ASN A 73 -9.22 11.60 -0.64
N ASP A 74 -8.27 12.32 -1.22
CA ASP A 74 -6.88 12.29 -0.78
C ASP A 74 -6.68 13.15 0.48
N VAL A 75 -7.29 12.69 1.56
CA VAL A 75 -7.22 13.30 2.89
C VAL A 75 -6.73 12.25 3.87
N ASP A 76 -5.68 12.54 4.62
CA ASP A 76 -5.03 11.57 5.50
C ASP A 76 -6.01 10.82 6.41
N ALA A 77 -6.94 11.55 7.02
CA ALA A 77 -7.92 10.96 7.93
C ALA A 77 -8.93 10.02 7.27
N GLN A 78 -9.03 10.02 5.95
CA GLN A 78 -9.99 9.19 5.20
C GLN A 78 -9.37 7.90 4.67
N TYR A 79 -8.07 7.73 4.78
CA TYR A 79 -7.42 6.49 4.38
C TYR A 79 -7.71 5.39 5.40
N ALA A 80 -8.15 4.26 4.92
CA ALA A 80 -8.49 3.11 5.75
C ALA A 80 -8.21 1.80 5.01
N LEU A 81 -8.07 0.72 5.78
CA LEU A 81 -7.97 -0.63 5.21
C LEU A 81 -9.26 -0.96 4.48
N PRO A 82 -9.19 -1.41 3.21
CA PRO A 82 -10.37 -1.83 2.47
C PRO A 82 -11.09 -2.99 3.18
N THR A 83 -12.40 -3.01 3.13
CA THR A 83 -13.20 -4.09 3.70
C THR A 83 -12.78 -5.43 3.10
N GLY A 84 -12.55 -6.42 3.95
CA GLY A 84 -12.13 -7.76 3.54
C GLY A 84 -10.62 -7.93 3.35
N ALA A 85 -9.85 -6.86 3.40
CA ALA A 85 -8.40 -6.95 3.41
C ALA A 85 -7.88 -7.13 4.84
N ALA A 86 -6.63 -7.57 4.97
CA ALA A 86 -5.96 -7.75 6.25
C ALA A 86 -4.58 -7.12 6.22
N ASN A 87 -4.07 -6.73 7.40
CA ASN A 87 -2.70 -6.29 7.53
C ASN A 87 -1.75 -7.44 7.24
N MET A 88 -0.62 -7.14 6.62
CA MET A 88 0.46 -8.11 6.43
C MET A 88 1.42 -8.08 7.60
N SER A 89 1.74 -9.25 8.13
CA SER A 89 2.57 -9.41 9.33
C SER A 89 3.68 -10.44 9.19
N SER A 90 3.98 -10.88 7.98
CA SER A 90 5.07 -11.83 7.74
C SER A 90 6.42 -11.25 8.14
N THR A 91 7.21 -12.04 8.87
CA THR A 91 8.57 -11.66 9.27
C THR A 91 9.65 -12.34 8.41
N LEU A 92 9.28 -12.92 7.28
CA LEU A 92 10.25 -13.49 6.33
C LEU A 92 10.81 -12.39 5.43
N THR A 93 12.05 -12.54 4.98
CA THR A 93 12.67 -11.57 4.06
C THR A 93 11.91 -11.45 2.74
N ALA A 94 11.41 -12.56 2.20
CA ALA A 94 10.55 -12.55 1.02
C ALA A 94 9.19 -11.91 1.32
N GLY A 95 8.85 -11.76 2.60
CA GLY A 95 7.62 -11.13 3.03
C GLY A 95 6.37 -11.92 2.70
N ASP A 96 5.36 -11.23 2.22
CA ASP A 96 4.06 -11.80 1.93
C ASP A 96 3.40 -11.02 0.80
N ASN A 97 2.40 -11.61 0.18
CA ASN A 97 1.59 -10.95 -0.82
C ASN A 97 0.11 -11.22 -0.59
N SER A 98 -0.72 -10.31 -1.04
CA SER A 98 -2.15 -10.41 -0.88
C SER A 98 -2.89 -9.63 -1.97
N VAL A 99 -4.21 -9.75 -1.96
CA VAL A 99 -5.08 -9.03 -2.86
C VAL A 99 -6.25 -8.44 -2.08
N ALA A 100 -6.58 -7.18 -2.37
CA ALA A 100 -7.81 -6.55 -1.95
C ALA A 100 -8.75 -6.49 -3.15
N THR A 101 -9.95 -7.04 -3.03
CA THR A 101 -10.95 -7.08 -4.10
C THR A 101 -12.05 -6.07 -3.85
N GLY A 102 -12.76 -5.70 -4.92
CA GLY A 102 -13.87 -4.76 -4.81
C GLY A 102 -13.47 -3.34 -4.44
N VAL A 103 -12.23 -2.94 -4.73
CA VAL A 103 -11.73 -1.61 -4.40
C VAL A 103 -12.34 -0.57 -5.33
N ARG A 104 -13.06 0.38 -4.76
CA ARG A 104 -13.71 1.49 -5.48
C ARG A 104 -13.15 2.85 -5.10
N ALA A 105 -12.02 2.86 -4.44
CA ALA A 105 -11.36 4.09 -4.02
C ALA A 105 -10.64 4.77 -5.19
N ASN A 106 -10.31 6.03 -5.00
CA ASN A 106 -9.57 6.83 -5.97
C ASN A 106 -8.09 6.90 -5.66
N PHE A 107 -7.68 6.52 -4.45
CA PHE A 107 -6.30 6.59 -4.00
C PHE A 107 -5.92 5.38 -3.18
N VAL A 108 -4.65 5.03 -3.21
CA VAL A 108 -4.08 3.92 -2.44
C VAL A 108 -2.70 4.30 -1.92
N ARG A 109 -2.38 3.81 -0.73
CA ARG A 109 -1.04 3.91 -0.13
C ARG A 109 -0.79 2.72 0.78
N ALA A 110 0.46 2.55 1.22
CA ALA A 110 0.81 1.63 2.29
C ALA A 110 1.07 2.41 3.57
N LYS A 111 0.79 1.82 4.72
CA LYS A 111 1.10 2.41 6.03
C LYS A 111 1.70 1.35 6.94
N VAL A 112 2.82 1.68 7.57
CA VAL A 112 3.39 0.86 8.63
C VAL A 112 2.61 1.13 9.91
N VAL A 113 1.88 0.12 10.39
CA VAL A 113 1.19 0.21 11.67
C VAL A 113 2.19 0.04 12.81
N SER A 114 3.05 -0.98 12.69
CA SER A 114 4.13 -1.23 13.64
C SER A 114 5.25 -2.01 12.99
N ILE A 115 6.46 -1.84 13.48
CA ILE A 115 7.63 -2.62 13.04
C ILE A 115 8.65 -2.67 14.16
N THR A 116 9.24 -3.85 14.38
CA THR A 116 10.31 -4.06 15.35
C THR A 116 11.47 -4.76 14.66
N GLY A 117 12.62 -4.12 14.64
CA GLY A 117 13.80 -4.65 13.97
C GLY A 117 13.66 -4.67 12.45
N GLY A 118 14.57 -5.37 11.79
CA GLY A 118 14.58 -5.47 10.34
C GLY A 118 15.09 -4.20 9.64
N SER A 119 15.17 -4.26 8.33
CA SER A 119 15.57 -3.12 7.51
C SER A 119 15.14 -3.33 6.06
N GLY A 120 15.16 -2.24 5.29
CA GLY A 120 14.91 -2.30 3.86
C GLY A 120 13.49 -2.75 3.52
N VAL A 121 12.50 -2.05 4.05
CA VAL A 121 11.08 -2.33 3.75
C VAL A 121 10.79 -1.93 2.31
N THR A 122 10.25 -2.88 1.54
CA THR A 122 9.79 -2.64 0.17
C THR A 122 8.34 -3.10 0.06
N VAL A 123 7.49 -2.24 -0.48
CA VAL A 123 6.08 -2.55 -0.74
C VAL A 123 5.77 -2.26 -2.20
N HIS A 124 5.39 -3.30 -2.93
CA HIS A 124 4.89 -3.19 -4.30
C HIS A 124 3.36 -3.17 -4.28
N ILE A 125 2.77 -2.30 -5.09
CA ILE A 125 1.33 -2.27 -5.32
C ILE A 125 1.10 -2.47 -6.81
N LEU A 126 0.30 -3.48 -7.15
CA LEU A 126 -0.02 -3.84 -8.53
C LEU A 126 -1.50 -3.59 -8.79
N GLY A 127 -1.77 -2.80 -9.77
CA GLY A 127 -3.14 -2.52 -10.23
C GLY A 127 -3.72 -3.61 -11.12
#